data_ead326ca1ed239d774a612ac6629a98f
#
_entry.id   ead326ca1ed239d774a612ac6629a98f
#
_cell.length_a   1.000
_cell.length_b   1.000
_cell.length_c   1.000
_cell.angle_alpha   90.00
_cell.angle_beta   90.00
_cell.angle_gamma   90.00
#
_symmetry.space_group_name_H-M   'P 1'
#
loop_
_entity.id
_entity.type
_entity.pdbx_description
1 polymer ?
#
loop_
_entity_poly.entity_id
_entity_poly.type
_entity_poly.pdbx_seq_one_letter_code
_entity_poly.pdbx_strand_id
1 'polypeptide(L)'
;GTDRGPNGQGFKFLTNQGGQQVTVEGREFGVPDFVPRLLKLKACGDNFEIVDQILLRKKNGQFFFFLPPRDGVRDGAPFGPKGEKLEFDLNGVDLESLAVDSKGHYWIGEEYLPALLEFDQKGYLIRRIAPHESLSKEQSLSSNTELLLPVELNHRMMNRGLEAIAI
;
A
#
# COMPACT_ATOMS: atom_id res chain seq x y z
N GLY A 1 -1.93 -12.91 -0.33
CA GLY A 1 -2.15 -11.49 -0.62
C GLY A 1 -1.93 -11.22 -2.09
N THR A 2 -2.47 -10.14 -2.58
CA THR A 2 -2.14 -9.61 -3.90
C THR A 2 -1.20 -8.44 -3.71
N ASP A 3 0.04 -8.61 -4.15
CA ASP A 3 1.02 -7.54 -4.26
C ASP A 3 0.42 -6.39 -5.09
N ARG A 4 0.40 -5.18 -4.56
CA ARG A 4 -0.05 -3.94 -5.22
C ARG A 4 -1.41 -4.03 -5.95
N GLY A 5 -2.24 -4.99 -5.60
CA GLY A 5 -3.53 -5.21 -6.26
C GLY A 5 -3.42 -5.62 -7.74
N PRO A 6 -4.48 -5.43 -8.51
CA PRO A 6 -4.50 -5.75 -9.93
C PRO A 6 -3.70 -4.72 -10.73
N ASN A 7 -2.40 -4.94 -10.90
CA ASN A 7 -1.52 -4.07 -11.68
C ASN A 7 -0.89 -4.84 -12.87
N GLY A 8 -0.50 -4.11 -13.90
CA GLY A 8 0.25 -4.61 -15.04
C GLY A 8 1.76 -4.60 -14.80
N GLN A 9 2.50 -4.99 -15.81
CA GLN A 9 3.96 -4.90 -15.78
C GLN A 9 4.44 -3.45 -15.89
N GLY A 10 5.62 -3.17 -15.35
CA GLY A 10 6.29 -1.90 -15.57
C GLY A 10 6.69 -1.72 -17.05
N PHE A 11 6.60 -0.51 -17.53
CA PHE A 11 6.97 -0.14 -18.89
C PHE A 11 7.72 1.19 -18.92
N LYS A 12 8.39 1.44 -20.06
CA LYS A 12 9.04 2.71 -20.33
C LYS A 12 8.30 3.41 -21.46
N PHE A 13 8.04 4.69 -21.31
CA PHE A 13 7.40 5.49 -22.35
C PHE A 13 8.07 6.85 -22.49
N LEU A 14 7.92 7.46 -23.66
CA LEU A 14 8.41 8.81 -23.94
C LEU A 14 7.32 9.83 -23.57
N THR A 15 7.70 10.83 -22.80
CA THR A 15 6.84 11.96 -22.47
C THR A 15 7.57 13.27 -22.71
N ASN A 16 6.83 14.36 -22.94
CA ASN A 16 7.38 15.71 -23.06
C ASN A 16 7.41 16.39 -21.69
N GLN A 17 8.60 16.75 -21.23
CA GLN A 17 8.81 17.58 -20.05
C GLN A 17 9.60 18.81 -20.43
N GLY A 18 9.00 20.00 -20.29
CA GLY A 18 9.66 21.28 -20.63
C GLY A 18 10.12 21.39 -22.09
N GLY A 19 9.44 20.72 -23.04
CA GLY A 19 9.79 20.71 -24.46
C GLY A 19 10.83 19.67 -24.87
N GLN A 20 11.33 18.86 -23.96
CA GLN A 20 12.24 17.74 -24.23
C GLN A 20 11.52 16.41 -24.08
N GLN A 21 11.85 15.46 -24.98
CA GLN A 21 11.42 14.07 -24.84
C GLN A 21 12.27 13.37 -23.78
N VAL A 22 11.62 12.86 -22.72
CA VAL A 22 12.26 12.07 -21.67
C VAL A 22 11.61 10.70 -21.57
N THR A 23 12.42 9.69 -21.25
CA THR A 23 11.89 8.35 -20.95
C THR A 23 11.49 8.30 -19.48
N VAL A 24 10.25 7.93 -19.20
CA VAL A 24 9.71 7.77 -17.86
C VAL A 24 9.38 6.29 -17.65
N GLU A 25 9.69 5.78 -16.47
CA GLU A 25 9.22 4.48 -16.03
C GLU A 25 7.84 4.61 -15.43
N GLY A 26 6.95 3.69 -15.76
CA GLY A 26 5.59 3.66 -15.27
C GLY A 26 5.07 2.26 -15.08
N ARG A 27 3.97 2.17 -14.34
CA ARG A 27 3.24 0.92 -14.13
C ARG A 27 1.76 1.12 -14.37
N GLU A 28 1.14 0.15 -15.05
CA GLU A 28 -0.30 0.14 -15.24
C GLU A 28 -1.00 -0.39 -14.00
N PHE A 29 -2.02 0.33 -13.56
CA PHE A 29 -2.98 -0.09 -12.55
C PHE A 29 -4.31 -0.34 -13.26
N GLY A 30 -4.60 -1.61 -13.56
CA GLY A 30 -5.79 -1.99 -14.31
C GLY A 30 -7.11 -1.68 -13.61
N VAL A 31 -7.09 -1.59 -12.28
CA VAL A 31 -8.22 -1.20 -11.42
C VAL A 31 -7.70 -0.24 -10.36
N PRO A 32 -7.52 1.06 -10.71
CA PRO A 32 -6.88 2.05 -9.82
C PRO A 32 -7.63 2.28 -8.49
N ASP A 33 -8.93 2.05 -8.50
CA ASP A 33 -9.83 2.15 -7.35
C ASP A 33 -10.05 0.81 -6.62
N PHE A 34 -9.21 -0.20 -6.89
CA PHE A 34 -9.27 -1.46 -6.17
C PHE A 34 -8.97 -1.26 -4.69
N VAL A 35 -9.93 -1.65 -3.84
CA VAL A 35 -9.83 -1.52 -2.37
C VAL A 35 -9.16 -2.75 -1.78
N PRO A 36 -8.02 -2.61 -1.06
CA PRO A 36 -7.41 -3.69 -0.29
C PRO A 36 -8.41 -4.31 0.68
N ARG A 37 -8.36 -5.64 0.79
CA ARG A 37 -9.31 -6.38 1.62
C ARG A 37 -8.69 -7.62 2.25
N LEU A 38 -9.18 -7.98 3.41
CA LEU A 38 -8.91 -9.26 4.04
C LEU A 38 -10.02 -10.24 3.69
N LEU A 39 -9.67 -11.44 3.31
CA LEU A 39 -10.62 -12.52 3.05
C LEU A 39 -10.53 -13.54 4.20
N LYS A 40 -11.65 -13.83 4.83
CA LYS A 40 -11.77 -14.94 5.77
C LYS A 40 -12.16 -16.19 4.99
N LEU A 41 -11.27 -17.17 5.03
CA LEU A 41 -11.44 -18.43 4.33
C LEU A 41 -11.80 -19.55 5.30
N LYS A 42 -12.71 -20.42 4.90
CA LYS A 42 -13.02 -21.67 5.58
C LYS A 42 -12.51 -22.83 4.72
N ALA A 43 -11.71 -23.71 5.30
CA ALA A 43 -11.29 -24.93 4.64
C ALA A 43 -12.46 -25.93 4.56
N CYS A 44 -12.70 -26.44 3.35
CA CYS A 44 -13.75 -27.42 3.06
C CYS A 44 -13.14 -28.57 2.23
N GLY A 45 -12.51 -29.53 2.91
CA GLY A 45 -11.70 -30.57 2.26
C GLY A 45 -10.51 -29.96 1.53
N ASP A 46 -10.38 -30.21 0.24
CA ASP A 46 -9.30 -29.66 -0.62
C ASP A 46 -9.63 -28.28 -1.21
N ASN A 47 -10.75 -27.67 -0.82
CA ASN A 47 -11.20 -26.38 -1.31
C ASN A 47 -11.28 -25.35 -0.18
N PHE A 48 -11.43 -24.07 -0.57
CA PHE A 48 -11.68 -22.95 0.35
C PHE A 48 -12.96 -22.22 -0.05
N GLU A 49 -13.74 -21.85 0.95
CA GLU A 49 -14.92 -21.00 0.83
C GLU A 49 -14.63 -19.63 1.44
N ILE A 50 -14.92 -18.53 0.74
CA ILE A 50 -14.86 -17.18 1.28
C ILE A 50 -16.10 -16.99 2.16
N VAL A 51 -15.90 -16.90 3.48
CA VAL A 51 -16.99 -16.74 4.44
C VAL A 51 -17.17 -15.30 4.89
N ASP A 52 -16.17 -14.43 4.70
CA ASP A 52 -16.24 -13.01 5.04
C ASP A 52 -15.23 -12.19 4.25
N GLN A 53 -15.49 -10.89 4.11
CA GLN A 53 -14.63 -9.93 3.44
C GLN A 53 -14.61 -8.60 4.19
N ILE A 54 -13.42 -8.14 4.56
CA ILE A 54 -13.20 -6.90 5.30
C ILE A 54 -12.43 -5.93 4.42
N LEU A 55 -13.06 -4.82 4.02
CA LEU A 55 -12.45 -3.75 3.24
C LEU A 55 -11.62 -2.84 4.15
N LEU A 56 -10.39 -2.54 3.77
CA LEU A 56 -9.49 -1.70 4.56
C LEU A 56 -9.79 -0.22 4.34
N ARG A 57 -9.92 0.51 5.45
CA ARG A 57 -10.34 1.91 5.49
C ARG A 57 -9.36 2.75 6.31
N LYS A 58 -9.19 3.98 5.88
CA LYS A 58 -8.55 5.05 6.66
C LYS A 58 -9.43 5.37 7.89
N LYS A 59 -8.87 6.03 8.89
CA LYS A 59 -9.60 6.40 10.12
C LYS A 59 -10.86 7.24 9.85
N ASN A 60 -10.85 8.03 8.79
CA ASN A 60 -11.99 8.85 8.37
C ASN A 60 -13.05 8.09 7.54
N GLY A 61 -12.88 6.77 7.36
CA GLY A 61 -13.79 5.90 6.62
C GLY A 61 -13.51 5.81 5.11
N GLN A 62 -12.65 6.63 4.55
CA GLN A 62 -12.23 6.50 3.15
C GLN A 62 -11.44 5.20 2.95
N PHE A 63 -11.51 4.63 1.76
CA PHE A 63 -10.75 3.43 1.40
C PHE A 63 -9.26 3.73 1.20
N PHE A 64 -8.43 2.71 1.41
CA PHE A 64 -7.09 2.65 0.88
C PHE A 64 -7.12 2.20 -0.58
N PHE A 65 -6.07 2.57 -1.33
CA PHE A 65 -5.82 2.10 -2.68
C PHE A 65 -4.37 1.66 -2.82
N PHE A 66 -4.06 0.91 -3.88
CA PHE A 66 -2.71 0.42 -4.16
C PHE A 66 -1.85 1.37 -5.00
N LEU A 67 -2.29 2.60 -5.25
CA LEU A 67 -1.49 3.58 -5.97
C LEU A 67 -0.24 3.97 -5.16
N PRO A 68 0.91 4.20 -5.82
CA PRO A 68 2.12 4.60 -5.11
C PRO A 68 1.95 5.97 -4.44
N PRO A 69 2.59 6.18 -3.27
CA PRO A 69 2.38 7.42 -2.49
C PRO A 69 3.08 8.65 -3.07
N ARG A 70 4.12 8.47 -3.89
CA ARG A 70 4.89 9.58 -4.49
C ARG A 70 5.78 9.09 -5.63
N ASP A 71 6.32 10.03 -6.38
CA ASP A 71 7.39 9.77 -7.34
C ASP A 71 8.66 9.23 -6.67
N GLY A 72 9.43 8.45 -7.43
CA GLY A 72 10.66 7.81 -6.94
C GLY A 72 10.44 6.49 -6.20
N VAL A 73 9.19 6.05 -5.98
CA VAL A 73 8.90 4.65 -5.65
C VAL A 73 9.23 3.79 -6.87
N ARG A 74 9.81 2.62 -6.67
CA ARG A 74 10.36 1.74 -7.74
C ARG A 74 9.39 1.47 -8.90
N ASP A 75 8.10 1.58 -8.68
CA ASP A 75 7.09 1.33 -9.71
C ASP A 75 6.95 2.46 -10.73
N GLY A 76 7.60 3.59 -10.52
CA GLY A 76 7.49 4.74 -11.40
C GLY A 76 6.10 5.41 -11.32
N ALA A 77 5.76 6.16 -12.36
CA ALA A 77 4.47 6.86 -12.43
C ALA A 77 3.31 5.88 -12.62
N PRO A 78 2.17 6.06 -11.91
CA PRO A 78 0.99 5.22 -12.09
C PRO A 78 0.21 5.63 -13.36
N PHE A 79 -0.29 4.62 -14.08
CA PHE A 79 -1.13 4.79 -15.27
C PHE A 79 -2.37 3.91 -15.17
N GLY A 80 -3.48 4.40 -15.69
CA GLY A 80 -4.71 3.64 -15.80
C GLY A 80 -4.74 2.74 -17.04
N PRO A 81 -5.78 1.90 -17.17
CA PRO A 81 -5.89 0.88 -18.23
C PRO A 81 -6.02 1.46 -19.64
N LYS A 82 -6.27 2.76 -19.78
CA LYS A 82 -6.32 3.47 -21.07
C LYS A 82 -5.04 4.24 -21.36
N GLY A 83 -3.99 4.06 -20.53
CA GLY A 83 -2.72 4.79 -20.65
C GLY A 83 -2.76 6.22 -20.09
N GLU A 84 -3.84 6.61 -19.42
CA GLU A 84 -3.94 7.91 -18.73
C GLU A 84 -3.03 7.91 -17.50
N LYS A 85 -2.30 9.00 -17.29
CA LYS A 85 -1.51 9.21 -16.08
C LYS A 85 -2.44 9.40 -14.88
N LEU A 86 -2.21 8.63 -13.83
CA LEU A 86 -2.94 8.73 -12.57
C LEU A 86 -2.16 9.63 -11.59
N GLU A 87 -2.88 10.20 -10.63
CA GLU A 87 -2.27 10.90 -9.50
C GLU A 87 -1.72 9.89 -8.47
N PHE A 88 -0.68 10.30 -7.75
CA PHE A 88 -0.17 9.54 -6.61
C PHE A 88 -1.17 9.62 -5.45
N ASP A 89 -1.33 8.53 -4.69
CA ASP A 89 -2.09 8.56 -3.43
C ASP A 89 -1.12 8.60 -2.24
N LEU A 90 -1.00 9.74 -1.56
CA LEU A 90 -0.16 9.90 -0.37
C LEU A 90 -0.41 8.85 0.73
N ASN A 91 -1.59 8.24 0.73
CA ASN A 91 -1.96 7.15 1.63
C ASN A 91 -1.98 5.79 0.93
N GLY A 92 -1.52 5.72 -0.30
CA GLY A 92 -1.42 4.47 -1.03
C GLY A 92 -0.57 3.44 -0.29
N VAL A 93 -0.89 2.18 -0.47
CA VAL A 93 -0.28 1.07 0.28
C VAL A 93 0.07 -0.10 -0.62
N ASP A 94 1.12 -0.81 -0.23
CA ASP A 94 1.54 -2.09 -0.79
C ASP A 94 1.65 -3.10 0.36
N LEU A 95 0.60 -3.90 0.54
CA LEU A 95 0.39 -4.71 1.74
C LEU A 95 0.93 -6.13 1.54
N GLU A 96 1.99 -6.50 2.27
CA GLU A 96 2.74 -7.73 2.04
C GLU A 96 2.56 -8.82 3.11
N SER A 97 2.19 -8.45 4.32
CA SER A 97 2.10 -9.39 5.42
C SER A 97 0.89 -9.13 6.32
N LEU A 98 0.42 -10.17 7.01
CA LEU A 98 -0.73 -10.11 7.90
C LEU A 98 -0.48 -10.94 9.15
N ALA A 99 -0.74 -10.35 10.32
CA ALA A 99 -0.87 -11.05 11.58
C ALA A 99 -2.15 -10.58 12.30
N VAL A 100 -2.65 -11.41 13.22
CA VAL A 100 -3.84 -11.10 14.02
C VAL A 100 -3.48 -11.21 15.49
N ASP A 101 -3.68 -10.13 16.25
CA ASP A 101 -3.38 -10.14 17.69
C ASP A 101 -4.50 -10.76 18.53
N SER A 102 -4.26 -10.88 19.83
CA SER A 102 -5.21 -11.47 20.78
C SER A 102 -6.51 -10.66 20.96
N LYS A 103 -6.56 -9.41 20.48
CA LYS A 103 -7.77 -8.57 20.46
C LYS A 103 -8.54 -8.72 19.16
N GLY A 104 -8.00 -9.47 18.19
CA GLY A 104 -8.56 -9.62 16.85
C GLY A 104 -8.27 -8.43 15.93
N HIS A 105 -7.28 -7.57 16.26
CA HIS A 105 -6.81 -6.53 15.36
C HIS A 105 -5.91 -7.14 14.28
N TYR A 106 -5.96 -6.56 13.10
CA TYR A 106 -5.14 -6.93 11.97
C TYR A 106 -3.89 -6.05 11.92
N TRP A 107 -2.73 -6.67 11.93
CA TRP A 107 -1.44 -6.02 11.76
C TRP A 107 -0.90 -6.35 10.39
N ILE A 108 -0.58 -5.33 9.61
CA ILE A 108 -0.19 -5.47 8.20
C ILE A 108 1.11 -4.73 7.97
N GLY A 109 2.09 -5.43 7.36
CA GLY A 109 3.32 -4.83 6.89
C GLY A 109 3.12 -4.14 5.54
N GLU A 110 3.76 -3.00 5.34
CA GLU A 110 3.64 -2.13 4.18
C GLU A 110 4.99 -1.98 3.48
N GLU A 111 5.01 -2.09 2.17
CA GLU A 111 6.24 -2.16 1.37
C GLU A 111 6.66 -0.81 0.77
N TYR A 112 5.76 0.02 0.30
CA TYR A 112 6.12 1.31 -0.30
C TYR A 112 6.92 2.19 0.64
N LEU A 113 6.47 2.31 1.86
CA LEU A 113 7.16 2.99 2.96
C LEU A 113 7.17 2.03 4.14
N PRO A 114 8.35 1.68 4.70
CA PRO A 114 8.40 0.71 5.79
C PRO A 114 7.48 1.13 6.92
N ALA A 115 6.37 0.41 7.08
CA ALA A 115 5.39 0.73 8.11
C ALA A 115 4.62 -0.50 8.58
N LEU A 116 4.12 -0.46 9.81
CA LEU A 116 3.12 -1.37 10.34
C LEU A 116 1.79 -0.63 10.44
N LEU A 117 0.74 -1.22 9.88
CA LEU A 117 -0.62 -0.69 9.98
C LEU A 117 -1.44 -1.59 10.91
N GLU A 118 -2.05 -1.00 11.93
CA GLU A 118 -2.99 -1.67 12.81
C GLU A 118 -4.40 -1.29 12.44
N PHE A 119 -5.23 -2.29 12.16
CA PHE A 119 -6.65 -2.13 11.85
C PHE A 119 -7.51 -2.83 12.90
N ASP A 120 -8.67 -2.28 13.16
CA ASP A 120 -9.68 -2.93 13.99
C ASP A 120 -10.33 -4.13 13.26
N GLN A 121 -11.19 -4.86 13.97
CA GLN A 121 -11.92 -6.02 13.43
C GLN A 121 -12.84 -5.69 12.24
N LYS A 122 -13.15 -4.40 12.00
CA LYS A 122 -13.99 -3.93 10.88
C LYS A 122 -13.17 -3.37 9.71
N GLY A 123 -11.83 -3.38 9.83
CA GLY A 123 -10.91 -2.88 8.83
C GLY A 123 -10.67 -1.36 8.85
N TYR A 124 -11.00 -0.67 9.95
CA TYR A 124 -10.65 0.75 10.12
C TYR A 124 -9.24 0.89 10.69
N LEU A 125 -8.44 1.75 10.09
CA LEU A 125 -7.09 2.05 10.57
C LEU A 125 -7.15 2.65 11.97
N ILE A 126 -6.51 1.98 12.93
CA ILE A 126 -6.28 2.49 14.28
C ILE A 126 -5.07 3.43 14.25
N ARG A 127 -3.93 2.93 13.72
CA ARG A 127 -2.70 3.68 13.58
C ARG A 127 -1.78 3.09 12.52
N ARG A 128 -0.83 3.93 12.05
CA ARG A 128 0.34 3.54 11.26
C ARG A 128 1.58 3.76 12.13
N ILE A 129 2.46 2.81 12.21
CA ILE A 129 3.76 2.92 12.90
C ILE A 129 4.84 2.91 11.82
N ALA A 130 5.64 3.96 11.78
CA ALA A 130 6.67 4.17 10.75
C ALA A 130 8.03 4.52 11.39
N PRO A 131 9.13 4.44 10.64
CA PRO A 131 10.43 4.91 11.11
C PRO A 131 10.43 6.40 11.42
N HIS A 132 11.26 6.80 12.37
CA HIS A 132 11.53 8.21 12.60
C HIS A 132 11.97 8.89 11.29
N GLU A 133 11.49 10.11 11.03
CA GLU A 133 11.82 10.94 9.85
C GLU A 133 11.39 10.37 8.48
N SER A 134 10.61 9.30 8.44
CA SER A 134 10.23 8.64 7.17
C SER A 134 9.16 9.37 6.37
N LEU A 135 8.38 10.23 6.99
CA LEU A 135 7.19 10.83 6.38
C LEU A 135 7.27 12.35 6.30
N SER A 136 6.76 12.93 5.23
CA SER A 136 6.46 14.36 5.19
C SER A 136 5.39 14.70 6.25
N LYS A 137 5.33 15.96 6.71
CA LYS A 137 4.30 16.41 7.65
C LYS A 137 2.88 16.10 7.15
N GLU A 138 2.67 16.16 5.85
CA GLU A 138 1.37 15.88 5.21
C GLU A 138 0.97 14.41 5.35
N GLN A 139 1.90 13.49 5.14
CA GLN A 139 1.65 12.06 5.31
C GLN A 139 1.38 11.70 6.77
N SER A 140 2.11 12.30 7.72
CA SER A 140 1.90 12.02 9.15
C SER A 140 0.53 12.53 9.63
N LEU A 141 0.05 13.66 9.13
CA LEU A 141 -1.22 14.25 9.53
C LEU A 141 -2.44 13.49 9.00
N SER A 142 -2.34 12.89 7.81
CA SER A 142 -3.48 12.21 7.16
C SER A 142 -3.74 10.78 7.65
N SER A 143 -2.74 10.11 8.21
CA SER A 143 -2.77 8.65 8.46
C SER A 143 -2.68 8.22 9.93
N ASN A 144 -2.78 9.12 10.90
CA ASN A 144 -2.58 8.80 12.32
C ASN A 144 -1.26 8.03 12.54
N THR A 145 -0.15 8.58 12.07
CA THR A 145 1.15 7.93 12.06
C THR A 145 1.91 8.21 13.34
N GLU A 146 2.43 7.15 13.95
CA GLU A 146 3.35 7.19 15.09
C GLU A 146 4.76 6.84 14.59
N LEU A 147 5.74 7.66 14.91
CA LEU A 147 7.14 7.46 14.51
C LEU A 147 7.87 6.66 15.60
N LEU A 148 7.74 5.34 15.58
CA LEU A 148 8.26 4.44 16.61
C LEU A 148 9.24 3.38 16.08
N LEU A 149 9.32 3.19 14.75
CA LEU A 149 10.26 2.24 14.17
C LEU A 149 11.68 2.86 14.08
N PRO A 150 12.74 2.01 14.08
CA PRO A 150 14.11 2.49 13.94
C PRO A 150 14.32 3.28 12.65
N VAL A 151 15.08 4.37 12.74
CA VAL A 151 15.39 5.27 11.60
C VAL A 151 16.17 4.54 10.50
N GLU A 152 16.91 3.50 10.82
CA GLU A 152 17.69 2.67 9.90
C GLU A 152 16.81 2.05 8.81
N LEU A 153 15.53 1.84 9.09
CA LEU A 153 14.59 1.34 8.08
C LEU A 153 14.38 2.32 6.91
N ASN A 154 14.66 3.60 7.08
CA ASN A 154 14.64 4.59 6.01
C ASN A 154 15.77 4.40 4.97
N HIS A 155 16.85 3.70 5.34
CA HIS A 155 17.96 3.42 4.45
C HIS A 155 17.72 2.20 3.55
N ARG A 156 16.59 1.55 3.68
CA ARG A 156 16.21 0.46 2.78
C ARG A 156 15.91 1.00 1.37
N MET A 157 16.09 0.15 0.39
CA MET A 157 15.67 0.49 -0.97
C MET A 157 14.16 0.78 -0.97
N MET A 158 13.75 1.75 -1.75
CA MET A 158 12.34 2.05 -2.01
C MET A 158 11.62 0.79 -2.47
N ASN A 159 10.39 0.59 -2.03
CA ASN A 159 9.60 -0.60 -2.30
C ASN A 159 10.31 -1.89 -1.80
N ARG A 160 10.87 -1.83 -0.60
CA ARG A 160 11.48 -2.91 0.17
C ARG A 160 11.20 -2.71 1.66
N GLY A 161 9.94 -2.41 1.98
CA GLY A 161 9.47 -2.18 3.34
C GLY A 161 9.36 -3.46 4.16
N LEU A 162 8.24 -3.64 4.86
CA LEU A 162 8.01 -4.78 5.75
C LEU A 162 7.23 -5.86 5.00
N GLU A 163 7.93 -6.92 4.58
CA GLU A 163 7.38 -8.04 3.80
C GLU A 163 6.88 -9.20 4.68
N ALA A 164 7.26 -9.24 5.96
CA ALA A 164 6.84 -10.27 6.91
C ALA A 164 6.60 -9.71 8.30
N ILE A 165 5.60 -10.24 8.99
CA ILE A 165 5.26 -9.91 10.38
C ILE A 165 4.85 -11.17 11.13
N ALA A 166 5.24 -11.25 12.40
CA ALA A 166 4.77 -12.26 13.35
C ALA A 166 4.45 -11.59 14.69
N ILE A 167 3.43 -12.10 15.38
CA ILE A 167 2.98 -11.63 16.70
C ILE A 167 2.96 -12.82 17.67
#